data_1a168e15d782de0853e5fd40a13654af
#
_entry.id   1a168e15d782de0853e5fd40a13654af
#
_cell.length_a   1.000
_cell.length_b   1.000
_cell.length_c   1.000
_cell.angle_alpha   90.00
_cell.angle_beta   90.00
_cell.angle_gamma   90.00
#
_symmetry.space_group_name_H-M   'P 1'
#
loop_
_entity.id
_entity.type
_entity.pdbx_description
1 polymer ?
#
loop_
_entity_poly.entity_id
_entity_poly.type
_entity_poly.pdbx_seq_one_letter_code
_entity_poly.pdbx_strand_id
1 'polypeptide(L)'
;MGITVTNNKGGGNFEPCPEYTGRAVCVDITPLKAYETQYGTKQKFKIAFELDLVDKSRNPAQPWVVMTAPMTPSLHEKAGLTRFLKDWFGRPLTAEETNNLDLDGLIGRPATVVIVHEKSQDGTKTFANIKLIMAHKAGEPLKPSGLWVRLEDRPPKDDDQVKIVTPATADPVKLADIKVHVGKFKGTPLSDLTSDAVRGLAEHWLPKAKVNSGKTPEDIMLIAAVTKRLEEIEKAEDPSFDDVPF
;
A
#
# COMPACT_ATOMS: atom_id res chain seq x y z
N MET A 1 -13.59 37.02 19.08
CA MET A 1 -12.39 36.46 18.43
C MET A 1 -12.88 35.55 17.32
N GLY A 2 -12.58 35.87 16.04
CA GLY A 2 -13.01 35.06 14.91
C GLY A 2 -12.02 33.92 14.66
N ILE A 3 -12.53 32.71 14.47
CA ILE A 3 -11.72 31.54 14.06
C ILE A 3 -11.58 31.60 12.54
N THR A 4 -10.35 31.85 12.05
CA THR A 4 -10.06 31.83 10.62
C THR A 4 -9.65 30.39 10.27
N VAL A 5 -10.46 29.71 9.45
CA VAL A 5 -10.13 28.39 8.90
C VAL A 5 -9.40 28.60 7.58
N THR A 6 -8.10 28.34 7.54
CA THR A 6 -7.30 28.33 6.32
C THR A 6 -7.35 26.94 5.71
N ASN A 7 -7.75 26.87 4.44
CA ASN A 7 -7.70 25.65 3.65
C ASN A 7 -6.23 25.36 3.29
N ASN A 8 -5.53 24.63 4.15
CA ASN A 8 -4.23 24.08 3.82
C ASN A 8 -4.44 22.95 2.79
N LYS A 9 -4.46 23.31 1.51
CA LYS A 9 -4.19 22.33 0.47
C LYS A 9 -2.75 21.86 0.72
N GLY A 10 -2.60 20.67 1.30
CA GLY A 10 -1.33 20.02 1.57
C GLY A 10 -0.61 19.59 0.28
N GLY A 11 -0.27 20.56 -0.54
CA GLY A 11 0.65 20.46 -1.64
C GLY A 11 1.91 21.18 -1.24
N GLY A 12 2.75 20.56 -0.41
CA GLY A 12 4.10 21.07 -0.22
C GLY A 12 4.76 21.19 -1.59
N ASN A 13 5.40 22.34 -1.85
CA ASN A 13 6.25 22.54 -3.03
C ASN A 13 7.42 21.55 -2.89
N PHE A 14 7.20 20.31 -3.34
CA PHE A 14 8.21 19.27 -3.31
C PHE A 14 9.12 19.49 -4.51
N GLU A 15 10.33 19.95 -4.26
CA GLU A 15 11.35 20.08 -5.29
C GLU A 15 11.77 18.67 -5.74
N PRO A 16 11.67 18.32 -7.02
CA PRO A 16 12.12 17.03 -7.50
C PRO A 16 13.64 16.91 -7.38
N CYS A 17 14.13 15.69 -7.15
CA CYS A 17 15.56 15.42 -7.21
C CYS A 17 16.16 15.99 -8.50
N PRO A 18 17.30 16.69 -8.48
CA PRO A 18 17.94 17.18 -9.68
C PRO A 18 18.22 16.07 -10.70
N GLU A 19 18.37 16.41 -11.97
CA GLU A 19 18.89 15.48 -12.96
C GLU A 19 20.27 14.99 -12.52
N TYR A 20 20.50 13.69 -12.59
CA TYR A 20 21.66 13.08 -12.00
C TYR A 20 22.11 11.85 -12.79
N THR A 21 23.41 11.69 -12.91
CA THR A 21 24.03 10.46 -13.40
C THR A 21 25.15 10.08 -12.44
N GLY A 22 25.00 8.94 -11.79
CA GLY A 22 26.00 8.51 -10.80
C GLY A 22 25.63 7.31 -9.97
N ARG A 23 26.35 7.16 -8.87
CA ARG A 23 26.20 6.01 -7.97
C ARG A 23 24.91 6.07 -7.19
N ALA A 24 24.30 4.92 -7.00
CA ALA A 24 23.12 4.71 -6.19
C ALA A 24 23.21 3.39 -5.44
N VAL A 25 22.41 3.24 -4.41
CA VAL A 25 22.24 1.99 -3.67
C VAL A 25 20.78 1.74 -3.36
N CYS A 26 20.32 0.51 -3.51
CA CYS A 26 18.96 0.12 -3.16
C CYS A 26 18.77 0.21 -1.64
N VAL A 27 17.76 0.93 -1.18
CA VAL A 27 17.47 1.12 0.25
C VAL A 27 16.10 0.63 0.67
N ASP A 28 15.20 0.35 -0.29
CA ASP A 28 13.86 -0.11 0.05
C ASP A 28 13.18 -0.81 -1.14
N ILE A 29 12.37 -1.82 -0.82
CA ILE A 29 11.39 -2.43 -1.71
C ILE A 29 10.02 -2.12 -1.10
N THR A 30 9.21 -1.31 -1.77
CA THR A 30 7.95 -0.88 -1.18
C THR A 30 6.95 -2.02 -1.07
N PRO A 31 6.06 -2.02 -0.06
CA PRO A 31 4.95 -2.95 -0.01
C PRO A 31 4.10 -2.93 -1.29
N LEU A 32 3.49 -4.07 -1.59
CA LEU A 32 2.56 -4.17 -2.72
C LEU A 32 1.37 -3.24 -2.52
N LYS A 33 1.06 -2.45 -3.55
CA LYS A 33 -0.09 -1.55 -3.59
C LYS A 33 -0.95 -1.85 -4.81
N ALA A 34 -2.26 -1.79 -4.63
CA ALA A 34 -3.23 -1.93 -5.72
C ALA A 34 -3.22 -0.69 -6.62
N TYR A 35 -3.13 -0.91 -7.92
CA TYR A 35 -3.22 0.13 -8.97
C TYR A 35 -4.32 -0.24 -9.94
N GLU A 36 -5.26 0.66 -10.13
CA GLU A 36 -6.27 0.53 -11.19
C GLU A 36 -5.61 0.71 -12.55
N THR A 37 -5.88 -0.21 -13.47
CA THR A 37 -5.41 -0.16 -14.85
C THR A 37 -6.59 -0.46 -15.78
N GLN A 38 -6.46 -0.12 -17.06
CA GLN A 38 -7.47 -0.47 -18.07
C GLN A 38 -7.74 -2.00 -18.20
N TYR A 39 -6.88 -2.84 -17.61
CA TYR A 39 -7.02 -4.30 -17.56
C TYR A 39 -7.37 -4.81 -16.15
N GLY A 40 -7.94 -3.95 -15.29
CA GLY A 40 -8.28 -4.26 -13.91
C GLY A 40 -7.19 -3.88 -12.90
N THR A 41 -7.46 -4.17 -11.64
CA THR A 41 -6.56 -3.87 -10.52
C THR A 41 -5.34 -4.79 -10.53
N LYS A 42 -4.15 -4.22 -10.48
CA LYS A 42 -2.88 -4.95 -10.41
C LYS A 42 -2.09 -4.54 -9.18
N GLN A 43 -1.52 -5.52 -8.50
CA GLN A 43 -0.58 -5.29 -7.41
C GLN A 43 0.77 -4.86 -8.00
N LYS A 44 1.32 -3.75 -7.51
CA LYS A 44 2.62 -3.24 -7.93
C LYS A 44 3.42 -2.76 -6.73
N PHE A 45 4.73 -2.73 -6.89
CA PHE A 45 5.69 -2.19 -5.93
C PHE A 45 6.67 -1.25 -6.64
N LYS A 46 7.47 -0.56 -5.85
CA LYS A 46 8.56 0.30 -6.32
C LYS A 46 9.86 -0.08 -5.61
N ILE A 47 10.98 0.23 -6.24
CA ILE A 47 12.31 0.11 -5.65
C ILE A 47 12.83 1.51 -5.39
N ALA A 48 13.33 1.76 -4.18
CA ALA A 48 13.90 3.04 -3.79
C ALA A 48 15.43 2.96 -3.82
N PHE A 49 16.04 3.98 -4.41
CA PHE A 49 17.48 4.14 -4.51
C PHE A 49 17.92 5.41 -3.81
N GLU A 50 18.84 5.27 -2.87
CA GLU A 50 19.58 6.37 -2.30
C GLU A 50 20.73 6.73 -3.24
N LEU A 51 20.94 8.04 -3.45
CA LEU A 51 21.91 8.58 -4.39
C LEU A 51 23.15 9.10 -3.68
N ASP A 52 24.28 9.08 -4.36
CA ASP A 52 25.47 9.81 -3.96
C ASP A 52 25.31 11.32 -4.26
N LEU A 53 24.19 11.87 -3.82
CA LEU A 53 23.80 13.26 -3.97
C LEU A 53 23.02 13.71 -2.74
N VAL A 54 23.49 14.78 -2.09
CA VAL A 54 22.89 15.26 -0.84
C VAL A 54 21.82 16.31 -1.11
N ASP A 55 20.64 16.11 -0.51
CA ASP A 55 19.56 17.09 -0.43
C ASP A 55 19.84 18.09 0.69
N LYS A 56 20.33 19.25 0.33
CA LYS A 56 20.65 20.33 1.26
C LYS A 56 19.43 21.14 1.71
N SER A 57 18.26 20.92 1.07
CA SER A 57 17.01 21.56 1.48
C SER A 57 16.44 20.97 2.76
N ARG A 58 16.88 19.77 3.13
CA ARG A 58 16.49 19.10 4.38
C ARG A 58 17.39 19.48 5.54
N ASN A 59 16.83 19.49 6.72
CA ASN A 59 17.58 19.70 7.96
C ASN A 59 17.30 18.54 8.96
N PRO A 60 18.26 17.67 9.28
CA PRO A 60 19.63 17.62 8.71
C PRO A 60 19.63 17.23 7.21
N ALA A 61 20.68 17.65 6.50
CA ALA A 61 20.89 17.28 5.12
C ALA A 61 20.96 15.75 4.95
N GLN A 62 20.26 15.21 3.95
CA GLN A 62 20.13 13.77 3.72
C GLN A 62 20.40 13.44 2.25
N PRO A 63 20.83 12.20 1.94
CA PRO A 63 20.90 11.76 0.55
C PRO A 63 19.54 11.86 -0.14
N TRP A 64 19.54 12.20 -1.42
CA TRP A 64 18.36 12.06 -2.24
C TRP A 64 17.95 10.60 -2.37
N VAL A 65 16.65 10.35 -2.32
CA VAL A 65 16.08 9.02 -2.61
C VAL A 65 15.05 9.13 -3.73
N VAL A 66 15.24 8.33 -4.78
CA VAL A 66 14.37 8.30 -5.95
C VAL A 66 13.79 6.90 -6.09
N MET A 67 12.50 6.81 -6.44
CA MET A 67 11.79 5.56 -6.62
C MET A 67 11.59 5.25 -8.10
N THR A 68 11.61 3.97 -8.44
CA THR A 68 11.21 3.51 -9.78
C THR A 68 9.74 3.79 -10.07
N ALA A 69 9.35 3.73 -11.34
CA ALA A 69 7.95 3.56 -11.70
C ALA A 69 7.38 2.29 -11.05
N PRO A 70 6.05 2.24 -10.80
CA PRO A 70 5.43 1.06 -10.21
C PRO A 70 5.57 -0.17 -11.13
N MET A 71 6.11 -1.27 -10.63
CA MET A 71 6.34 -2.52 -11.36
C MET A 71 5.46 -3.65 -10.81
N THR A 72 4.99 -4.51 -11.71
CA THR A 72 4.29 -5.74 -11.32
C THR A 72 5.32 -6.79 -10.87
N PRO A 73 5.09 -7.54 -9.78
CA PRO A 73 5.99 -8.61 -9.31
C PRO A 73 5.88 -9.83 -10.24
N SER A 74 6.53 -9.76 -11.38
CA SER A 74 6.53 -10.82 -12.39
C SER A 74 7.93 -10.95 -12.99
N LEU A 75 8.45 -12.16 -12.97
CA LEU A 75 9.74 -12.53 -13.58
C LEU A 75 9.58 -13.13 -14.99
N HIS A 76 8.39 -13.02 -15.58
CA HIS A 76 8.18 -13.40 -16.97
C HIS A 76 9.14 -12.62 -17.88
N GLU A 77 9.66 -13.25 -18.91
CA GLU A 77 10.69 -12.67 -19.79
C GLU A 77 10.36 -11.27 -20.33
N LYS A 78 9.09 -11.03 -20.67
CA LYS A 78 8.60 -9.74 -21.19
C LYS A 78 8.20 -8.74 -20.10
N ALA A 79 8.28 -9.11 -18.83
CA ALA A 79 7.89 -8.23 -17.73
C ALA A 79 8.88 -7.06 -17.54
N GLY A 80 8.34 -5.91 -17.15
CA GLY A 80 9.15 -4.71 -16.88
C GLY A 80 10.18 -4.93 -15.77
N LEU A 81 9.82 -5.70 -14.73
CA LEU A 81 10.74 -6.05 -13.65
C LEU A 81 11.94 -6.87 -14.17
N THR A 82 11.69 -7.88 -15.00
CA THR A 82 12.77 -8.73 -15.56
C THR A 82 13.76 -7.92 -16.38
N ARG A 83 13.27 -6.98 -17.20
CA ARG A 83 14.12 -6.07 -17.97
C ARG A 83 14.92 -5.15 -17.05
N PHE A 84 14.26 -4.54 -16.08
CA PHE A 84 14.91 -3.67 -15.10
C PHE A 84 16.04 -4.40 -14.35
N LEU A 85 15.80 -5.63 -13.89
CA LEU A 85 16.79 -6.43 -13.19
C LEU A 85 17.97 -6.83 -14.08
N LYS A 86 17.72 -7.19 -15.36
CA LYS A 86 18.79 -7.47 -16.33
C LYS A 86 19.72 -6.27 -16.49
N ASP A 87 19.15 -5.08 -16.64
CA ASP A 87 19.91 -3.83 -16.77
C ASP A 87 20.72 -3.53 -15.50
N TRP A 88 20.08 -3.65 -14.32
CA TRP A 88 20.73 -3.43 -13.04
C TRP A 88 21.82 -4.45 -12.73
N PHE A 89 21.62 -5.71 -13.04
CA PHE A 89 22.62 -6.75 -12.81
C PHE A 89 23.73 -6.75 -13.89
N GLY A 90 23.47 -6.10 -15.03
CA GLY A 90 24.37 -6.11 -16.19
C GLY A 90 24.51 -7.48 -16.85
N ARG A 91 23.57 -8.40 -16.57
CA ARG A 91 23.50 -9.77 -17.09
C ARG A 91 22.06 -10.29 -17.10
N PRO A 92 21.76 -11.33 -17.88
CA PRO A 92 20.50 -12.07 -17.75
C PRO A 92 20.34 -12.66 -16.33
N LEU A 93 19.09 -12.84 -15.91
CA LEU A 93 18.78 -13.57 -14.68
C LEU A 93 19.15 -15.06 -14.84
N THR A 94 19.66 -15.66 -13.77
CA THR A 94 19.87 -17.12 -13.74
C THR A 94 18.55 -17.87 -13.67
N ALA A 95 18.57 -19.18 -13.90
CA ALA A 95 17.38 -20.02 -13.76
C ALA A 95 16.81 -19.97 -12.34
N GLU A 96 17.66 -19.94 -11.32
CA GLU A 96 17.26 -19.80 -9.92
C GLU A 96 16.58 -18.47 -9.66
N GLU A 97 17.20 -17.36 -10.08
CA GLU A 97 16.66 -16.02 -9.96
C GLU A 97 15.33 -15.85 -10.72
N THR A 98 15.17 -16.53 -11.84
CA THR A 98 13.91 -16.48 -12.61
C THR A 98 12.78 -17.24 -11.91
N ASN A 99 13.10 -18.30 -11.17
CA ASN A 99 12.13 -19.11 -10.47
C ASN A 99 11.77 -18.57 -9.08
N ASN A 100 12.76 -18.03 -8.36
CA ASN A 100 12.57 -17.52 -7.01
C ASN A 100 13.59 -16.43 -6.68
N LEU A 101 13.23 -15.18 -6.88
CA LEU A 101 14.04 -14.01 -6.52
C LEU A 101 13.50 -13.36 -5.26
N ASP A 102 14.31 -13.36 -4.22
CA ASP A 102 14.05 -12.53 -3.04
C ASP A 102 14.39 -11.06 -3.37
N LEU A 103 13.36 -10.22 -3.44
CA LEU A 103 13.54 -8.80 -3.72
C LEU A 103 14.17 -8.06 -2.54
N ASP A 104 13.86 -8.43 -1.30
CA ASP A 104 14.45 -7.80 -0.12
C ASP A 104 15.96 -8.06 -0.04
N GLY A 105 16.43 -9.17 -0.56
CA GLY A 105 17.84 -9.46 -0.73
C GLY A 105 18.61 -8.51 -1.68
N LEU A 106 17.88 -7.65 -2.41
CA LEU A 106 18.49 -6.60 -3.25
C LEU A 106 18.81 -5.32 -2.48
N ILE A 107 18.31 -5.16 -1.25
CA ILE A 107 18.63 -4.00 -0.40
C ILE A 107 20.12 -3.99 -0.09
N GLY A 108 20.74 -2.82 -0.25
CA GLY A 108 22.20 -2.65 -0.14
C GLY A 108 22.95 -2.92 -1.46
N ARG A 109 22.27 -3.42 -2.51
CA ARG A 109 22.94 -3.64 -3.81
C ARG A 109 23.21 -2.32 -4.51
N PRO A 110 24.46 -2.06 -4.93
CA PRO A 110 24.83 -0.84 -5.64
C PRO A 110 24.33 -0.83 -7.08
N ALA A 111 24.15 0.37 -7.61
CA ALA A 111 23.76 0.63 -8.99
C ALA A 111 24.45 1.90 -9.51
N THR A 112 24.43 2.08 -10.82
CA THR A 112 24.60 3.36 -11.49
C THR A 112 23.28 3.76 -12.12
N VAL A 113 22.79 4.97 -11.85
CA VAL A 113 21.48 5.43 -12.34
C VAL A 113 21.60 6.72 -13.14
N VAL A 114 20.67 6.89 -14.09
CA VAL A 114 20.44 8.15 -14.81
C VAL A 114 19.05 8.63 -14.47
N ILE A 115 18.96 9.80 -13.87
CA ILE A 115 17.71 10.45 -13.47
C ILE A 115 17.47 11.62 -14.41
N VAL A 116 16.27 11.68 -14.96
CA VAL A 116 15.81 12.77 -15.84
C VAL A 116 14.50 13.34 -15.33
N HIS A 117 14.25 14.59 -15.65
CA HIS A 117 12.99 15.25 -15.38
C HIS A 117 11.97 14.95 -16.49
N GLU A 118 10.80 14.49 -16.10
CA GLU A 118 9.66 14.30 -16.99
C GLU A 118 8.46 15.07 -16.45
N LYS A 119 7.74 15.77 -17.34
CA LYS A 119 6.52 16.47 -16.97
C LYS A 119 5.33 15.50 -16.89
N SER A 120 4.37 15.79 -15.99
CA SER A 120 3.07 15.13 -15.99
C SER A 120 2.33 15.39 -17.31
N GLN A 121 1.33 14.54 -17.63
CA GLN A 121 0.53 14.71 -18.86
C GLN A 121 -0.14 16.08 -18.98
N ASP A 122 -0.54 16.68 -17.86
CA ASP A 122 -1.11 18.02 -17.76
C ASP A 122 -0.06 19.14 -17.70
N GLY A 123 1.23 18.79 -17.71
CA GLY A 123 2.35 19.76 -17.66
C GLY A 123 2.53 20.48 -16.32
N THR A 124 1.68 20.21 -15.32
CA THR A 124 1.64 20.95 -14.05
C THR A 124 2.72 20.53 -13.06
N LYS A 125 3.22 19.29 -13.17
CA LYS A 125 4.21 18.71 -12.26
C LYS A 125 5.42 18.19 -13.00
N THR A 126 6.58 18.29 -12.37
CA THR A 126 7.82 17.67 -12.84
C THR A 126 8.19 16.52 -11.91
N PHE A 127 8.50 15.38 -12.48
CA PHE A 127 8.94 14.20 -11.76
C PHE A 127 10.38 13.86 -12.11
N ALA A 128 11.16 13.47 -11.11
CA ALA A 128 12.48 12.90 -11.29
C ALA A 128 12.33 11.38 -11.44
N ASN A 129 12.58 10.87 -12.65
CA ASN A 129 12.40 9.46 -13.00
C ASN A 129 13.74 8.80 -13.28
N ILE A 130 13.92 7.56 -12.82
CA ILE A 130 15.05 6.71 -13.20
C ILE A 130 14.84 6.28 -14.65
N LYS A 131 15.60 6.89 -15.57
CA LYS A 131 15.55 6.60 -17.01
C LYS A 131 16.37 5.37 -17.38
N LEU A 132 17.53 5.22 -16.75
CA LEU A 132 18.42 4.08 -16.93
C LEU A 132 18.94 3.62 -15.57
N ILE A 133 19.16 2.32 -15.47
CA ILE A 133 19.87 1.69 -14.37
C ILE A 133 20.89 0.72 -14.96
N MET A 134 22.04 0.65 -14.35
CA MET A 134 23.13 -0.23 -14.79
C MET A 134 23.83 -0.83 -13.57
N ALA A 135 24.51 -1.96 -13.80
CA ALA A 135 25.40 -2.49 -12.78
C ALA A 135 26.50 -1.47 -12.43
N HIS A 136 26.78 -1.36 -11.14
CA HIS A 136 27.92 -0.58 -10.69
C HIS A 136 29.22 -1.26 -11.14
N LYS A 137 30.03 -0.60 -11.94
CA LYS A 137 31.22 -1.20 -12.58
C LYS A 137 32.56 -0.65 -12.11
N ALA A 138 32.57 0.54 -11.50
CA ALA A 138 33.84 1.20 -11.17
C ALA A 138 33.75 2.00 -9.87
N GLY A 139 34.86 2.01 -9.13
CA GLY A 139 34.99 2.70 -7.88
C GLY A 139 34.39 1.95 -6.68
N GLU A 140 34.43 2.59 -5.52
CA GLU A 140 33.84 2.02 -4.30
C GLU A 140 32.30 2.03 -4.43
N PRO A 141 31.61 0.91 -4.14
CA PRO A 141 30.17 0.85 -4.17
C PRO A 141 29.55 1.75 -3.10
N LEU A 142 28.50 2.48 -3.44
CA LEU A 142 27.75 3.26 -2.47
C LEU A 142 27.10 2.30 -1.46
N LYS A 143 27.18 2.65 -0.18
CA LYS A 143 26.51 1.92 0.90
C LYS A 143 25.32 2.73 1.39
N PRO A 144 24.23 2.10 1.87
CA PRO A 144 23.12 2.80 2.48
C PRO A 144 23.59 3.69 3.63
N SER A 145 23.11 4.93 3.70
CA SER A 145 23.45 5.87 4.79
C SER A 145 22.83 5.46 6.14
N GLY A 146 21.81 4.61 6.14
CA GLY A 146 21.00 4.28 7.31
C GLY A 146 19.98 5.35 7.70
N LEU A 147 19.89 6.44 6.94
CA LEU A 147 18.93 7.52 7.21
C LEU A 147 17.55 7.26 6.60
N TRP A 148 17.46 6.35 5.63
CA TRP A 148 16.18 5.95 5.04
C TRP A 148 15.46 4.95 5.94
N VAL A 149 14.26 5.30 6.38
CA VAL A 149 13.35 4.36 7.04
C VAL A 149 12.49 3.70 5.96
N ARG A 150 12.48 2.37 5.90
CA ARG A 150 11.69 1.61 4.92
C ARG A 150 10.22 1.96 5.05
N LEU A 151 9.50 1.92 3.93
CA LEU A 151 8.07 2.30 3.94
C LEU A 151 7.23 1.38 4.82
N GLU A 152 7.60 0.10 4.94
CA GLU A 152 6.92 -0.86 5.79
C GLU A 152 7.12 -0.60 7.29
N ASP A 153 8.28 -0.02 7.66
CA ASP A 153 8.63 0.28 9.06
C ASP A 153 8.13 1.67 9.50
N ARG A 154 7.55 2.44 8.58
CA ARG A 154 7.02 3.78 8.90
C ARG A 154 5.71 3.65 9.65
N PRO A 155 5.50 4.45 10.72
CA PRO A 155 4.19 4.55 11.29
C PRO A 155 3.20 5.00 10.21
N PRO A 156 1.96 4.47 10.20
CA PRO A 156 0.95 4.90 9.25
C PRO A 156 0.81 6.42 9.34
N LYS A 157 0.88 7.10 8.19
CA LYS A 157 0.62 8.54 8.16
C LYS A 157 -0.83 8.76 8.54
N ASP A 158 -1.09 9.80 9.32
CA ASP A 158 -2.47 10.20 9.68
C ASP A 158 -3.37 10.44 8.45
N ASP A 159 -2.78 10.77 7.29
CA ASP A 159 -3.47 10.88 5.99
C ASP A 159 -3.73 9.53 5.30
N ASP A 160 -2.99 8.47 5.62
CA ASP A 160 -3.26 7.09 5.18
C ASP A 160 -4.21 6.36 6.16
N GLN A 161 -4.60 7.01 7.24
CA GLN A 161 -5.88 6.76 7.82
C GLN A 161 -6.95 7.22 6.79
N VAL A 162 -7.18 6.41 5.73
CA VAL A 162 -8.56 6.03 5.46
C VAL A 162 -9.10 5.89 6.87
N LYS A 163 -9.97 6.83 7.27
CA LYS A 163 -10.76 6.69 8.47
C LYS A 163 -11.35 5.28 8.39
N ILE A 164 -10.61 4.30 8.88
CA ILE A 164 -11.23 3.20 9.55
C ILE A 164 -11.88 3.97 10.68
N VAL A 165 -13.11 4.35 10.45
CA VAL A 165 -14.02 4.70 11.51
C VAL A 165 -14.09 3.41 12.29
N THR A 166 -13.08 3.23 13.17
CA THR A 166 -13.22 2.32 14.28
C THR A 166 -14.47 2.83 14.96
N PRO A 167 -15.49 2.01 15.18
CA PRO A 167 -16.78 2.45 15.72
C PRO A 167 -16.70 2.87 17.18
N ALA A 168 -15.58 3.42 17.65
CA ALA A 168 -15.39 3.86 19.04
C ALA A 168 -15.69 5.35 19.27
N THR A 169 -15.98 6.16 18.22
CA THR A 169 -16.33 7.59 18.35
C THR A 169 -17.34 8.07 17.30
N ALA A 170 -17.93 7.16 16.49
CA ALA A 170 -19.20 7.46 15.87
C ALA A 170 -20.29 7.06 16.87
N ASP A 171 -21.30 7.92 17.06
CA ASP A 171 -22.57 7.50 17.64
C ASP A 171 -22.90 6.11 17.10
N PRO A 172 -23.39 5.17 17.93
CA PRO A 172 -23.62 3.81 17.51
C PRO A 172 -24.51 3.85 16.29
N VAL A 173 -23.92 3.63 15.09
CA VAL A 173 -24.69 3.38 13.87
C VAL A 173 -25.58 2.22 14.26
N LYS A 174 -26.86 2.53 14.48
CA LYS A 174 -27.82 1.53 14.92
C LYS A 174 -27.77 0.44 13.85
N LEU A 175 -27.49 -0.81 14.24
CA LEU A 175 -27.55 -1.98 13.33
C LEU A 175 -28.83 -1.97 12.48
N ALA A 176 -29.89 -1.30 12.98
CA ALA A 176 -31.16 -1.07 12.31
C ALA A 176 -31.04 -0.35 10.95
N ASP A 177 -30.00 0.46 10.73
CA ASP A 177 -29.90 1.27 9.52
C ASP A 177 -29.08 0.59 8.41
N ILE A 178 -28.42 -0.55 8.71
CA ILE A 178 -27.58 -1.26 7.75
C ILE A 178 -28.45 -2.23 6.94
N LYS A 179 -28.63 -1.93 5.65
CA LYS A 179 -29.38 -2.80 4.73
C LYS A 179 -28.45 -3.84 4.10
N VAL A 180 -28.92 -5.08 4.04
CA VAL A 180 -28.22 -6.14 3.32
C VAL A 180 -28.31 -5.84 1.82
N HIS A 181 -27.16 -5.73 1.15
CA HIS A 181 -27.11 -5.43 -0.28
C HIS A 181 -26.87 -6.66 -1.15
N VAL A 182 -26.79 -7.86 -0.54
CA VAL A 182 -26.43 -9.12 -1.20
C VAL A 182 -27.47 -10.22 -1.00
N GLY A 183 -27.50 -11.14 -1.95
CA GLY A 183 -28.32 -12.36 -1.87
C GLY A 183 -29.82 -12.13 -1.80
N LYS A 184 -30.55 -13.12 -1.26
CA LYS A 184 -32.02 -13.12 -1.17
C LYS A 184 -32.60 -12.09 -0.19
N PHE A 185 -31.77 -11.55 0.69
CA PHE A 185 -32.15 -10.55 1.69
C PHE A 185 -31.82 -9.12 1.28
N LYS A 186 -31.50 -8.89 0.01
CA LYS A 186 -31.14 -7.57 -0.50
C LYS A 186 -32.24 -6.54 -0.22
N GLY A 187 -31.87 -5.42 0.40
CA GLY A 187 -32.78 -4.32 0.77
C GLY A 187 -33.36 -4.43 2.18
N THR A 188 -33.25 -5.57 2.85
CA THR A 188 -33.76 -5.78 4.22
C THR A 188 -32.77 -5.23 5.25
N PRO A 189 -33.21 -4.46 6.27
CA PRO A 189 -32.35 -4.08 7.38
C PRO A 189 -31.80 -5.31 8.11
N LEU A 190 -30.54 -5.25 8.52
CA LEU A 190 -29.91 -6.39 9.22
C LEU A 190 -30.58 -6.71 10.56
N SER A 191 -31.19 -5.69 11.22
CA SER A 191 -31.96 -5.84 12.43
C SER A 191 -33.20 -6.73 12.27
N ASP A 192 -33.78 -6.75 11.08
CA ASP A 192 -35.03 -7.45 10.78
C ASP A 192 -34.81 -8.89 10.34
N LEU A 193 -33.53 -9.31 10.22
CA LEU A 193 -33.19 -10.67 9.88
C LEU A 193 -33.29 -11.60 11.10
N THR A 194 -33.82 -12.79 10.89
CA THR A 194 -33.81 -13.87 11.89
C THR A 194 -32.38 -14.36 12.14
N SER A 195 -32.15 -14.96 13.31
CA SER A 195 -30.84 -15.57 13.66
C SER A 195 -30.32 -16.53 12.58
N ASP A 196 -31.20 -17.36 12.03
CA ASP A 196 -30.86 -18.31 10.96
C ASP A 196 -30.44 -17.60 9.65
N ALA A 197 -31.09 -16.47 9.34
CA ALA A 197 -30.73 -15.69 8.16
C ALA A 197 -29.36 -15.02 8.31
N VAL A 198 -29.03 -14.53 9.52
CA VAL A 198 -27.71 -13.96 9.85
C VAL A 198 -26.62 -15.04 9.79
N ARG A 199 -26.88 -16.23 10.34
CA ARG A 199 -25.97 -17.40 10.24
C ARG A 199 -25.75 -17.81 8.79
N GLY A 200 -26.81 -17.85 7.97
CA GLY A 200 -26.67 -18.14 6.54
C GLY A 200 -25.82 -17.12 5.78
N LEU A 201 -25.90 -15.82 6.13
CA LEU A 201 -25.00 -14.79 5.60
C LEU A 201 -23.56 -14.99 6.07
N ALA A 202 -23.38 -15.35 7.34
CA ALA A 202 -22.05 -15.60 7.93
C ALA A 202 -21.38 -16.84 7.31
N GLU A 203 -22.13 -17.89 7.02
CA GLU A 203 -21.60 -19.13 6.48
C GLU A 203 -21.30 -19.05 4.96
N HIS A 204 -22.20 -18.44 4.20
CA HIS A 204 -22.13 -18.54 2.74
C HIS A 204 -21.56 -17.29 2.06
N TRP A 205 -21.77 -16.09 2.62
CA TRP A 205 -21.35 -14.84 2.02
C TRP A 205 -20.10 -14.25 2.69
N LEU A 206 -20.03 -14.25 4.02
CA LEU A 206 -18.95 -13.61 4.79
C LEU A 206 -17.54 -14.13 4.42
N PRO A 207 -17.28 -15.44 4.22
CA PRO A 207 -15.97 -15.94 3.84
C PRO A 207 -15.54 -15.41 2.47
N LYS A 208 -16.46 -15.38 1.50
CA LYS A 208 -16.22 -14.87 0.15
C LYS A 208 -15.96 -13.36 0.15
N ALA A 209 -16.74 -12.62 0.95
CA ALA A 209 -16.59 -11.18 1.10
C ALA A 209 -15.28 -10.80 1.79
N LYS A 210 -14.82 -11.58 2.78
CA LYS A 210 -13.53 -11.34 3.46
C LYS A 210 -12.32 -11.54 2.54
N VAL A 211 -12.39 -12.46 1.59
CA VAL A 211 -11.30 -12.76 0.64
C VAL A 211 -11.31 -11.83 -0.58
N ASN A 212 -12.46 -11.25 -0.93
CA ASN A 212 -12.57 -10.36 -2.08
C ASN A 212 -11.75 -9.08 -1.89
N SER A 213 -10.81 -8.82 -2.81
CA SER A 213 -9.95 -7.62 -2.79
C SER A 213 -10.64 -6.33 -3.23
N GLY A 214 -11.78 -6.44 -3.93
CA GLY A 214 -12.58 -5.32 -4.45
C GLY A 214 -13.77 -4.94 -3.56
N LYS A 215 -13.59 -4.87 -2.22
CA LYS A 215 -14.66 -4.53 -1.29
C LYS A 215 -15.15 -3.10 -1.48
N THR A 216 -16.48 -2.95 -1.60
CA THR A 216 -17.11 -1.63 -1.53
C THR A 216 -17.19 -1.16 -0.08
N PRO A 217 -17.38 0.15 0.19
CA PRO A 217 -17.66 0.64 1.54
C PRO A 217 -18.86 -0.05 2.19
N GLU A 218 -19.88 -0.39 1.41
CA GLU A 218 -21.07 -1.13 1.83
C GLU A 218 -20.73 -2.57 2.25
N ASP A 219 -19.82 -3.25 1.52
CA ASP A 219 -19.32 -4.58 1.90
C ASP A 219 -18.62 -4.54 3.24
N ILE A 220 -17.76 -3.55 3.47
CA ILE A 220 -17.01 -3.39 4.72
C ILE A 220 -17.96 -3.20 5.90
N MET A 221 -18.96 -2.32 5.74
CA MET A 221 -19.97 -2.06 6.77
C MET A 221 -20.82 -3.31 7.05
N LEU A 222 -21.25 -4.02 6.02
CA LEU A 222 -22.06 -5.23 6.18
C LEU A 222 -21.24 -6.37 6.80
N ILE A 223 -19.96 -6.55 6.44
CA ILE A 223 -19.06 -7.53 7.07
C ILE A 223 -18.97 -7.29 8.58
N ALA A 224 -18.70 -6.06 9.01
CA ALA A 224 -18.60 -5.68 10.42
C ALA A 224 -19.92 -5.92 11.17
N ALA A 225 -21.04 -5.53 10.57
CA ALA A 225 -22.35 -5.64 11.15
C ALA A 225 -22.83 -7.11 11.30
N VAL A 226 -22.61 -7.94 10.29
CA VAL A 226 -22.94 -9.38 10.34
C VAL A 226 -22.08 -10.10 11.39
N THR A 227 -20.78 -9.78 11.47
CA THR A 227 -19.88 -10.37 12.48
C THR A 227 -20.36 -10.02 13.90
N LYS A 228 -20.63 -8.73 14.16
CA LYS A 228 -21.13 -8.29 15.46
C LYS A 228 -22.49 -8.92 15.84
N ARG A 229 -23.41 -8.98 14.86
CA ARG A 229 -24.73 -9.58 15.12
C ARG A 229 -24.65 -11.07 15.40
N LEU A 230 -23.70 -11.77 14.76
CA LEU A 230 -23.45 -13.18 15.05
C LEU A 230 -22.94 -13.39 16.48
N GLU A 231 -21.99 -12.58 16.94
CA GLU A 231 -21.49 -12.59 18.32
C GLU A 231 -22.60 -12.32 19.34
N GLU A 232 -23.53 -11.39 19.05
CA GLU A 232 -24.69 -11.11 19.90
C GLU A 232 -25.63 -12.32 19.99
N ILE A 233 -25.86 -13.03 18.87
CA ILE A 233 -26.71 -14.23 18.82
C ILE A 233 -26.04 -15.38 19.59
N GLU A 234 -24.74 -15.62 19.39
CA GLU A 234 -23.99 -16.67 20.10
C GLU A 234 -23.95 -16.42 21.61
N LYS A 235 -23.74 -15.16 22.03
CA LYS A 235 -23.77 -14.77 23.45
C LYS A 235 -25.16 -14.92 24.09
N ALA A 236 -26.22 -14.74 23.31
CA ALA A 236 -27.60 -14.88 23.82
C ALA A 236 -28.02 -16.37 23.97
N GLU A 237 -27.39 -17.27 23.23
CA GLU A 237 -27.70 -18.72 23.28
C GLU A 237 -26.84 -19.50 24.32
N ASP A 238 -25.70 -18.92 24.75
CA ASP A 238 -24.85 -19.53 25.82
C ASP A 238 -24.72 -18.60 27.05
N PRO A 239 -25.72 -18.56 27.93
CA PRO A 239 -25.68 -17.70 29.11
C PRO A 239 -24.76 -18.20 30.23
N SER A 240 -23.98 -19.26 30.03
CA SER A 240 -23.29 -19.99 31.10
C SER A 240 -21.93 -19.45 31.54
N PHE A 241 -21.49 -18.27 31.11
CA PHE A 241 -20.14 -17.76 31.40
C PHE A 241 -20.04 -16.59 32.37
N ASP A 242 -21.15 -15.99 32.84
CA ASP A 242 -21.10 -14.81 33.71
C ASP A 242 -21.60 -15.00 35.14
N ASP A 243 -21.90 -16.24 35.61
CA ASP A 243 -22.32 -16.50 36.99
C ASP A 243 -21.51 -17.61 37.66
N VAL A 244 -20.24 -17.36 37.97
CA VAL A 244 -19.51 -18.07 39.02
C VAL A 244 -19.04 -17.07 40.05
N PRO A 245 -19.73 -16.89 41.18
CA PRO A 245 -19.22 -16.11 42.30
C PRO A 245 -18.08 -16.90 42.98
N PHE A 246 -16.92 -16.27 43.12
CA PHE A 246 -15.85 -16.67 44.03
C PHE A 246 -16.13 -16.11 45.42
#